data_36828bc7901a84792e0dc635e448c076
#
_entry.id   36828bc7901a84792e0dc635e448c076
#
_cell.length_a   1.000
_cell.length_b   1.000
_cell.length_c   1.000
_cell.angle_alpha   90.00
_cell.angle_beta   90.00
_cell.angle_gamma   90.00
#
_symmetry.space_group_name_H-M   'P 1'
#
loop_
_entity.id
_entity.type
_entity.pdbx_description
1 polymer ?
#
loop_
_entity_poly.entity_id
_entity_poly.type
_entity_poly.pdbx_seq_one_letter_code
_entity_poly.pdbx_strand_id
1 'polypeptide(L)'
;FYVFGLVFFPQDVIYLTILLILAALSLFLFTAVAGRLWCGYACPQTVYTEIFLWIERRVEGDRNARMRLDKQGFTTEKVLRKSTKHGLWITLSLWTGLTFVGYFTPIRELLTSDPGPWEAFWILFYGFATYGNAGWMREQVCKYMCPYARFQSAMFDKDTMVITYDSARGEPRGSGKKSIPENSRLGDCVDCGICVQVCPTGIDIRDGLQYECIGCAACIDG
;
A
#
# COMPACT_ATOMS: atom_id res chain seq x y z
N PHE A 1 7.52 28.92 12.64
CA PHE A 1 7.67 27.86 11.64
C PHE A 1 8.14 28.47 10.33
N TYR A 2 9.20 27.91 9.75
CA TYR A 2 9.73 28.33 8.45
C TYR A 2 9.36 27.27 7.41
N VAL A 3 8.55 27.64 6.42
CA VAL A 3 8.16 26.74 5.32
C VAL A 3 8.39 27.47 4.00
N PHE A 4 9.25 26.96 3.14
CA PHE A 4 9.62 27.56 1.84
C PHE A 4 9.98 29.04 1.90
N GLY A 5 10.67 29.49 2.97
CA GLY A 5 11.07 30.90 3.15
C GLY A 5 10.00 31.81 3.74
N LEU A 6 8.81 31.29 4.02
CA LEU A 6 7.75 32.01 4.73
C LEU A 6 7.82 31.69 6.22
N VAL A 7 7.64 32.72 7.05
CA VAL A 7 7.60 32.59 8.51
C VAL A 7 6.16 32.58 8.97
N PHE A 8 5.73 31.47 9.55
CA PHE A 8 4.39 31.34 10.14
C PHE A 8 4.43 31.62 11.65
N PHE A 9 3.60 32.53 12.09
CA PHE A 9 3.39 32.84 13.48
C PHE A 9 2.18 32.07 14.05
N PRO A 10 2.02 31.98 15.38
CA PRO A 10 0.84 31.34 15.97
C PRO A 10 -0.50 31.96 15.55
N GLN A 11 -0.52 33.25 15.18
CA GLN A 11 -1.71 33.93 14.66
C GLN A 11 -2.16 33.40 13.28
N ASP A 12 -1.24 32.81 12.52
CA ASP A 12 -1.50 32.31 11.16
C ASP A 12 -2.21 30.95 11.15
N VAL A 13 -2.63 30.44 12.31
CA VAL A 13 -3.37 29.18 12.43
C VAL A 13 -4.66 29.18 11.59
N ILE A 14 -5.23 30.35 11.31
CA ILE A 14 -6.41 30.45 10.46
C ILE A 14 -6.13 29.99 9.02
N TYR A 15 -4.95 30.29 8.47
CA TYR A 15 -4.54 29.83 7.13
C TYR A 15 -4.33 28.31 7.12
N LEU A 16 -3.74 27.78 8.18
CA LEU A 16 -3.61 26.31 8.34
C LEU A 16 -4.99 25.64 8.39
N THR A 17 -5.91 26.20 9.13
CA THR A 17 -7.29 25.68 9.23
C THR A 17 -7.99 25.67 7.87
N ILE A 18 -7.90 26.77 7.13
CA ILE A 18 -8.47 26.88 5.78
C ILE A 18 -7.82 25.84 4.85
N LEU A 19 -6.49 25.69 4.88
CA LEU A 19 -5.77 24.71 4.08
C LEU A 19 -6.21 23.28 4.40
N LEU A 20 -6.38 22.94 5.67
CA LEU A 20 -6.84 21.61 6.10
C LEU A 20 -8.28 21.34 5.65
N ILE A 21 -9.17 22.33 5.73
CA ILE A 21 -10.55 22.22 5.23
C ILE A 21 -10.53 22.00 3.71
N LEU A 22 -9.77 22.78 2.96
CA LEU A 22 -9.63 22.62 1.50
C LEU A 22 -9.05 21.24 1.14
N ALA A 23 -8.04 20.78 1.86
CA ALA A 23 -7.46 19.46 1.66
C ALA A 23 -8.50 18.34 1.92
N ALA A 24 -9.28 18.46 2.99
CA ALA A 24 -10.35 17.51 3.29
C ALA A 24 -11.43 17.50 2.20
N LEU A 25 -11.94 18.67 1.79
CA LEU A 25 -12.93 18.79 0.74
C LEU A 25 -12.41 18.26 -0.61
N SER A 26 -11.15 18.53 -0.94
CA SER A 26 -10.50 17.98 -2.13
C SER A 26 -10.45 16.46 -2.10
N LEU A 27 -10.09 15.89 -0.94
CA LEU A 27 -10.05 14.43 -0.78
C LEU A 27 -11.45 13.81 -0.95
N PHE A 28 -12.51 14.45 -0.41
CA PHE A 28 -13.89 14.01 -0.62
C PHE A 28 -14.29 14.08 -2.10
N LEU A 29 -13.96 15.16 -2.79
CA LEU A 29 -14.23 15.31 -4.21
C LEU A 29 -13.54 14.21 -5.03
N PHE A 30 -12.25 13.96 -4.78
CA PHE A 30 -11.51 12.88 -5.43
C PHE A 30 -12.14 11.51 -5.17
N THR A 31 -12.63 11.27 -3.97
CA THR A 31 -13.28 10.00 -3.63
C THR A 31 -14.62 9.83 -4.35
N ALA A 32 -15.41 10.88 -4.44
CA ALA A 32 -16.70 10.83 -5.13
C ALA A 32 -16.55 10.57 -6.64
N VAL A 33 -15.53 11.15 -7.29
CA VAL A 33 -15.29 11.02 -8.73
C VAL A 33 -14.48 9.78 -9.08
N ALA A 34 -13.34 9.58 -8.42
CA ALA A 34 -12.33 8.59 -8.78
C ALA A 34 -12.20 7.44 -7.76
N GLY A 35 -13.19 7.29 -6.89
CA GLY A 35 -13.22 6.20 -5.91
C GLY A 35 -11.99 6.22 -5.01
N ARG A 36 -11.20 5.15 -5.05
CA ARG A 36 -10.03 4.96 -4.18
C ARG A 36 -8.69 5.29 -4.81
N LEU A 37 -8.67 6.17 -5.79
CA LEU A 37 -7.43 6.55 -6.47
C LEU A 37 -6.34 7.01 -5.48
N TRP A 38 -6.71 7.79 -4.47
CA TRP A 38 -5.78 8.19 -3.42
C TRP A 38 -5.18 7.00 -2.67
N CYS A 39 -6.01 6.04 -2.29
CA CYS A 39 -5.56 4.84 -1.56
C CYS A 39 -4.65 3.96 -2.41
N GLY A 40 -4.89 3.87 -3.71
CA GLY A 40 -4.09 3.06 -4.63
C GLY A 40 -2.71 3.64 -4.93
N TYR A 41 -2.59 4.97 -5.02
CA TYR A 41 -1.38 5.58 -5.60
C TYR A 41 -0.67 6.60 -4.70
N ALA A 42 -1.38 7.32 -3.83
CA ALA A 42 -0.81 8.42 -3.06
C ALA A 42 -0.77 8.18 -1.54
N CYS A 43 -1.50 7.19 -1.05
CA CYS A 43 -1.52 6.86 0.38
C CYS A 43 -0.13 6.42 0.85
N PRO A 44 0.43 7.00 1.92
CA PRO A 44 1.75 6.62 2.44
C PRO A 44 1.87 5.12 2.71
N GLN A 45 0.83 4.49 3.25
CA GLN A 45 0.83 3.04 3.50
C GLN A 45 1.04 2.24 2.21
N THR A 46 0.32 2.58 1.14
CA THR A 46 0.44 1.90 -0.16
C THR A 46 1.81 2.13 -0.79
N VAL A 47 2.30 3.38 -0.77
CA VAL A 47 3.61 3.74 -1.31
C VAL A 47 4.73 2.98 -0.60
N TYR A 48 4.74 2.98 0.74
CA TYR A 48 5.75 2.23 1.49
C TYR A 48 5.65 0.72 1.28
N THR A 49 4.45 0.18 1.26
CA THR A 49 4.24 -1.24 0.96
C THR A 49 4.78 -1.61 -0.42
N GLU A 50 4.55 -0.77 -1.44
CA GLU A 50 5.06 -1.02 -2.79
C GLU A 50 6.58 -0.93 -2.87
N ILE A 51 7.21 0.02 -2.16
CA ILE A 51 8.68 0.09 -2.06
C ILE A 51 9.24 -1.17 -1.39
N PHE A 52 8.62 -1.64 -0.31
CA PHE A 52 9.03 -2.88 0.37
C PHE A 52 8.87 -4.11 -0.52
N LEU A 53 7.77 -4.20 -1.29
CA LEU A 53 7.56 -5.26 -2.28
C LEU A 53 8.56 -5.17 -3.43
N TRP A 54 8.93 -3.97 -3.85
CA TRP A 54 9.97 -3.78 -4.87
C TRP A 54 11.33 -4.29 -4.38
N ILE A 55 11.73 -3.95 -3.14
CA ILE A 55 12.95 -4.50 -2.51
C ILE A 55 12.87 -6.03 -2.46
N GLU A 56 11.74 -6.58 -2.05
CA GLU A 56 11.53 -8.02 -1.97
C GLU A 56 11.69 -8.70 -3.33
N ARG A 57 11.09 -8.13 -4.39
CA ARG A 57 11.25 -8.61 -5.78
C ARG A 57 12.69 -8.57 -6.26
N ARG A 58 13.45 -7.53 -5.88
CA ARG A 58 14.86 -7.39 -6.27
C ARG A 58 15.79 -8.39 -5.55
N VAL A 59 15.53 -8.69 -4.29
CA VAL A 59 16.39 -9.54 -3.44
C VAL A 59 16.02 -11.02 -3.55
N GLU A 60 14.73 -11.34 -3.44
CA GLU A 60 14.24 -12.73 -3.42
C GLU A 60 13.75 -13.20 -4.80
N GLY A 61 13.53 -12.26 -5.73
CA GLY A 61 13.00 -12.53 -7.07
C GLY A 61 11.48 -12.55 -7.12
N ASP A 62 10.93 -13.00 -8.26
CA ASP A 62 9.51 -13.07 -8.52
C ASP A 62 8.81 -14.06 -7.59
N ARG A 63 7.46 -13.99 -7.55
CA ARG A 63 6.62 -14.83 -6.70
C ARG A 63 7.00 -16.32 -6.76
N ASN A 64 7.23 -16.86 -7.96
CA ASN A 64 7.58 -18.26 -8.13
C ASN A 64 8.98 -18.60 -7.57
N ALA A 65 9.92 -17.66 -7.66
CA ALA A 65 11.25 -17.80 -7.07
C ALA A 65 11.17 -17.77 -5.54
N ARG A 66 10.37 -16.86 -4.96
CA ARG A 66 10.11 -16.77 -3.52
C ARG A 66 9.47 -18.03 -2.96
N MET A 67 8.45 -18.57 -3.64
CA MET A 67 7.81 -19.82 -3.24
C MET A 67 8.78 -21.00 -3.24
N ARG A 68 9.69 -21.05 -4.23
CA ARG A 68 10.75 -22.07 -4.26
C ARG A 68 11.76 -21.89 -3.13
N LEU A 69 12.18 -20.64 -2.89
CA LEU A 69 13.09 -20.29 -1.79
C LEU A 69 12.50 -20.66 -0.42
N ASP A 70 11.21 -20.42 -0.22
CA ASP A 70 10.52 -20.72 1.03
C ASP A 70 10.39 -22.23 1.28
N LYS A 71 10.17 -23.02 0.23
CA LYS A 71 10.13 -24.50 0.29
C LYS A 71 11.51 -25.15 0.52
N GLN A 72 12.59 -24.45 0.20
CA GLN A 72 13.95 -24.93 0.50
C GLN A 72 14.19 -24.94 2.03
N GLY A 73 14.90 -25.93 2.51
CA GLY A 73 15.38 -25.99 3.91
C GLY A 73 16.32 -24.82 4.25
N PHE A 74 16.95 -24.87 5.40
CA PHE A 74 17.94 -23.87 5.81
C PHE A 74 19.18 -23.97 4.90
N THR A 75 19.25 -23.08 3.91
CA THR A 75 20.37 -22.94 2.99
C THR A 75 21.03 -21.58 3.19
N THR A 76 22.34 -21.49 3.06
CA THR A 76 23.10 -20.22 3.18
C THR A 76 22.52 -19.13 2.25
N GLU A 77 22.13 -19.50 1.05
CA GLU A 77 21.49 -18.58 0.08
C GLU A 77 20.17 -18.02 0.63
N LYS A 78 19.33 -18.87 1.21
CA LYS A 78 18.05 -18.44 1.82
C LYS A 78 18.28 -17.46 2.95
N VAL A 79 19.22 -17.77 3.86
CA VAL A 79 19.56 -16.89 4.98
C VAL A 79 20.09 -15.56 4.49
N LEU A 80 21.00 -15.56 3.51
CA LEU A 80 21.59 -14.34 2.96
C LEU A 80 20.52 -13.46 2.31
N ARG A 81 19.66 -14.01 1.44
CA ARG A 81 18.59 -13.25 0.77
C ARG A 81 17.59 -12.67 1.77
N LYS A 82 17.14 -13.48 2.74
CA LYS A 82 16.22 -13.01 3.80
C LYS A 82 16.85 -11.92 4.67
N SER A 83 18.10 -12.09 5.10
CA SER A 83 18.81 -11.07 5.89
C SER A 83 19.01 -9.78 5.11
N THR A 84 19.38 -9.85 3.83
CA THR A 84 19.52 -8.66 2.97
C THR A 84 18.19 -7.93 2.82
N LYS A 85 17.10 -8.65 2.59
CA LYS A 85 15.76 -8.05 2.51
C LYS A 85 15.40 -7.29 3.79
N HIS A 86 15.50 -7.97 4.93
CA HIS A 86 15.17 -7.34 6.23
C HIS A 86 16.12 -6.20 6.57
N GLY A 87 17.41 -6.32 6.23
CA GLY A 87 18.39 -5.25 6.39
C GLY A 87 17.98 -3.98 5.62
N LEU A 88 17.61 -4.11 4.33
CA LEU A 88 17.14 -2.99 3.53
C LEU A 88 15.82 -2.40 4.04
N TRP A 89 14.88 -3.23 4.48
CA TRP A 89 13.63 -2.78 5.10
C TRP A 89 13.87 -1.98 6.38
N ILE A 90 14.75 -2.48 7.27
CA ILE A 90 15.11 -1.80 8.51
C ILE A 90 15.80 -0.47 8.22
N THR A 91 16.75 -0.45 7.27
CA THR A 91 17.44 0.78 6.87
C THR A 91 16.47 1.84 6.37
N LEU A 92 15.54 1.47 5.49
CA LEU A 92 14.53 2.39 4.98
C LEU A 92 13.57 2.86 6.10
N SER A 93 13.19 1.97 7.01
CA SER A 93 12.32 2.28 8.14
C SER A 93 12.98 3.25 9.12
N LEU A 94 14.25 3.03 9.45
CA LEU A 94 15.01 3.93 10.31
C LEU A 94 15.26 5.28 9.63
N TRP A 95 15.53 5.28 8.32
CA TRP A 95 15.61 6.51 7.54
C TRP A 95 14.32 7.32 7.61
N THR A 96 13.17 6.67 7.51
CA THR A 96 11.86 7.32 7.65
C THR A 96 11.68 7.91 9.05
N GLY A 97 12.00 7.15 10.10
CA GLY A 97 11.95 7.62 11.49
C GLY A 97 12.86 8.82 11.72
N LEU A 98 14.10 8.76 11.23
CA LEU A 98 15.06 9.86 11.31
C LEU A 98 14.56 11.11 10.58
N THR A 99 14.01 10.95 9.37
CA THR A 99 13.46 12.04 8.58
C THR A 99 12.28 12.71 9.30
N PHE A 100 11.40 11.91 9.89
CA PHE A 100 10.24 12.42 10.62
C PHE A 100 10.66 13.23 11.87
N VAL A 101 11.59 12.72 12.67
CA VAL A 101 12.11 13.42 13.84
C VAL A 101 12.90 14.68 13.41
N GLY A 102 13.57 14.63 12.26
CA GLY A 102 14.31 15.76 11.67
C GLY A 102 13.43 16.97 11.32
N TYR A 103 12.10 16.83 11.26
CA TYR A 103 11.20 17.99 11.16
C TYR A 103 11.10 18.80 12.45
N PHE A 104 11.35 18.17 13.60
CA PHE A 104 11.22 18.79 14.93
C PHE A 104 12.58 19.17 15.53
N THR A 105 13.60 18.37 15.26
CA THR A 105 14.97 18.58 15.73
C THR A 105 15.88 18.78 14.52
N PRO A 106 16.81 19.76 14.53
CA PRO A 106 17.72 19.99 13.41
C PRO A 106 18.48 18.72 13.03
N ILE A 107 18.35 18.31 11.77
CA ILE A 107 18.94 17.05 11.26
C ILE A 107 20.47 16.99 11.48
N ARG A 108 21.14 18.14 11.48
CA ARG A 108 22.58 18.24 11.75
C ARG A 108 22.90 17.78 13.17
N GLU A 109 22.13 18.20 14.15
CA GLU A 109 22.30 17.81 15.55
C GLU A 109 22.05 16.32 15.71
N LEU A 110 21.00 15.80 15.05
CA LEU A 110 20.69 14.36 15.06
C LEU A 110 21.82 13.48 14.50
N LEU A 111 22.57 13.98 13.51
CA LEU A 111 23.63 13.23 12.82
C LEU A 111 25.02 13.43 13.42
N THR A 112 25.29 14.57 14.09
CA THR A 112 26.62 14.92 14.59
C THR A 112 26.75 14.79 16.10
N SER A 113 25.65 14.87 16.84
CA SER A 113 25.59 14.66 18.27
C SER A 113 24.87 13.36 18.58
N ASP A 114 25.13 12.74 19.73
CA ASP A 114 24.34 11.61 20.17
C ASP A 114 22.88 12.05 20.34
N PRO A 115 21.94 11.40 19.67
CA PRO A 115 20.53 11.73 19.83
C PRO A 115 20.13 11.57 21.29
N GLY A 116 19.41 12.55 21.83
CA GLY A 116 18.86 12.45 23.17
C GLY A 116 17.91 11.24 23.33
N PRO A 117 17.59 10.82 24.54
CA PRO A 117 16.77 9.65 24.77
C PRO A 117 15.37 9.75 24.14
N TRP A 118 14.83 10.94 24.03
CA TRP A 118 13.53 11.19 23.41
C TRP A 118 13.60 11.14 21.88
N GLU A 119 14.60 11.70 21.25
CA GLU A 119 14.83 11.63 19.82
C GLU A 119 15.06 10.17 19.40
N ALA A 120 15.91 9.45 20.11
CA ALA A 120 16.15 8.03 19.86
C ALA A 120 14.87 7.20 20.00
N PHE A 121 14.07 7.45 21.04
CA PHE A 121 12.77 6.78 21.21
C PHE A 121 11.86 6.99 20.01
N TRP A 122 11.69 8.24 19.55
CA TRP A 122 10.79 8.53 18.44
C TRP A 122 11.31 8.01 17.10
N ILE A 123 12.62 8.06 16.84
CA ILE A 123 13.23 7.45 15.64
C ILE A 123 12.91 5.95 15.60
N LEU A 124 13.14 5.26 16.71
CA LEU A 124 12.88 3.82 16.80
C LEU A 124 11.37 3.51 16.71
N PHE A 125 10.53 4.31 17.35
CA PHE A 125 9.07 4.14 17.30
C PHE A 125 8.53 4.27 15.87
N TYR A 126 8.86 5.34 15.16
CA TYR A 126 8.42 5.53 13.78
C TYR A 126 9.07 4.54 12.81
N GLY A 127 10.34 4.20 13.04
CA GLY A 127 11.02 3.15 12.30
C GLY A 127 10.35 1.79 12.48
N PHE A 128 10.04 1.39 13.70
CA PHE A 128 9.33 0.15 13.99
C PHE A 128 7.91 0.15 13.41
N ALA A 129 7.18 1.26 13.55
CA ALA A 129 5.85 1.41 12.97
C ALA A 129 5.88 1.26 11.44
N THR A 130 6.85 1.90 10.76
CA THR A 130 7.01 1.77 9.30
C THR A 130 7.34 0.33 8.90
N TYR A 131 8.29 -0.30 9.58
CA TYR A 131 8.67 -1.69 9.34
C TYR A 131 7.50 -2.65 9.56
N GLY A 132 6.75 -2.49 10.64
CA GLY A 132 5.60 -3.34 10.97
C GLY A 132 4.44 -3.14 9.96
N ASN A 133 4.08 -1.89 9.68
CA ASN A 133 2.96 -1.58 8.81
C ASN A 133 3.23 -1.96 7.34
N ALA A 134 4.39 -1.62 6.80
CA ALA A 134 4.71 -1.88 5.40
C ALA A 134 5.29 -3.29 5.15
N GLY A 135 6.02 -3.85 6.09
CA GLY A 135 6.66 -5.15 5.96
C GLY A 135 5.76 -6.34 6.31
N TRP A 136 5.05 -6.24 7.45
CA TRP A 136 4.29 -7.36 8.02
C TRP A 136 2.80 -7.22 7.87
N MET A 137 2.22 -6.09 8.29
CA MET A 137 0.77 -5.91 8.32
C MET A 137 0.20 -5.55 6.95
N ARG A 138 0.95 -4.88 6.11
CA ARG A 138 0.60 -4.57 4.71
C ARG A 138 -0.91 -4.27 4.53
N GLU A 139 -1.61 -5.23 3.92
CA GLU A 139 -3.06 -5.17 3.68
C GLU A 139 -3.91 -5.10 4.95
N GLN A 140 -3.43 -5.61 6.08
CA GLN A 140 -4.16 -5.58 7.35
C GLN A 140 -4.43 -4.15 7.82
N VAL A 141 -3.47 -3.24 7.54
CA VAL A 141 -3.63 -1.81 7.87
C VAL A 141 -4.83 -1.24 7.12
N CYS A 142 -4.95 -1.52 5.81
CA CYS A 142 -6.06 -1.03 4.99
C CYS A 142 -7.40 -1.66 5.37
N LYS A 143 -7.40 -2.98 5.71
CA LYS A 143 -8.62 -3.73 6.02
C LYS A 143 -9.19 -3.44 7.41
N TYR A 144 -8.32 -3.33 8.42
CA TYR A 144 -8.76 -3.34 9.82
C TYR A 144 -8.40 -2.09 10.60
N MET A 145 -7.28 -1.43 10.30
CA MET A 145 -6.78 -0.30 11.07
C MET A 145 -7.21 1.05 10.50
N CYS A 146 -7.37 1.15 9.17
CA CYS A 146 -7.66 2.42 8.51
C CYS A 146 -9.17 2.74 8.55
N PRO A 147 -9.62 3.71 9.36
CA PRO A 147 -11.04 4.09 9.39
C PRO A 147 -11.50 4.72 8.08
N TYR A 148 -10.58 5.36 7.36
CA TYR A 148 -10.86 6.02 6.09
C TYR A 148 -11.34 5.05 5.00
N ALA A 149 -10.80 3.83 4.96
CA ALA A 149 -11.21 2.82 3.99
C ALA A 149 -12.70 2.46 4.10
N ARG A 150 -13.23 2.39 5.33
CA ARG A 150 -14.66 2.15 5.59
C ARG A 150 -15.50 3.38 5.30
N PHE A 151 -15.01 4.55 5.67
CA PHE A 151 -15.72 5.81 5.43
C PHE A 151 -15.87 6.10 3.94
N GLN A 152 -14.81 5.84 3.16
CA GLN A 152 -14.82 5.99 1.71
C GLN A 152 -15.89 5.14 1.02
N SER A 153 -16.10 3.90 1.47
CA SER A 153 -17.08 3.01 0.84
C SER A 153 -18.52 3.54 0.93
N ALA A 154 -18.82 4.35 1.94
CA ALA A 154 -20.12 5.00 2.10
C ALA A 154 -20.33 6.20 1.15
N MET A 155 -19.27 6.67 0.49
CA MET A 155 -19.29 7.82 -0.42
C MET A 155 -19.42 7.42 -1.89
N PHE A 156 -19.37 6.13 -2.20
CA PHE A 156 -19.51 5.64 -3.56
C PHE A 156 -20.96 5.72 -4.01
N ASP A 157 -21.15 6.19 -5.22
CA ASP A 157 -22.42 6.13 -5.93
C ASP A 157 -22.27 5.42 -7.29
N LYS A 158 -23.34 5.37 -8.07
CA LYS A 158 -23.37 4.69 -9.37
C LYS A 158 -22.44 5.32 -10.42
N ASP A 159 -22.06 6.59 -10.23
CA ASP A 159 -21.22 7.35 -11.16
C ASP A 159 -19.75 7.39 -10.72
N THR A 160 -19.43 6.83 -9.54
CA THR A 160 -18.06 6.74 -9.03
C THR A 160 -17.26 5.71 -9.81
N MET A 161 -16.06 6.08 -10.27
CA MET A 161 -15.15 5.16 -10.95
C MET A 161 -14.60 4.12 -9.99
N VAL A 162 -14.92 2.85 -10.26
CA VAL A 162 -14.46 1.71 -9.45
C VAL A 162 -13.88 0.61 -10.33
N ILE A 163 -13.01 -0.20 -9.76
CA ILE A 163 -12.51 -1.42 -10.40
C ILE A 163 -13.36 -2.58 -9.90
N THR A 164 -14.04 -3.25 -10.82
CA THR A 164 -14.88 -4.41 -10.52
C THR A 164 -14.80 -5.45 -11.63
N TYR A 165 -15.22 -6.67 -11.32
CA TYR A 165 -15.35 -7.75 -12.30
C TYR A 165 -16.70 -7.65 -13.01
N ASP A 166 -16.66 -7.70 -14.33
CA ASP A 166 -17.87 -7.75 -15.16
C ASP A 166 -18.34 -9.20 -15.31
N SER A 167 -19.32 -9.60 -14.50
CA SER A 167 -19.87 -10.95 -14.51
C SER A 167 -20.63 -11.27 -15.81
N ALA A 168 -21.23 -10.26 -16.47
CA ALA A 168 -21.95 -10.49 -17.73
C ALA A 168 -21.01 -10.89 -18.87
N ARG A 169 -19.78 -10.38 -18.84
CA ARG A 169 -18.73 -10.70 -19.81
C ARG A 169 -17.89 -11.92 -19.39
N GLY A 170 -17.62 -12.08 -18.11
CA GLY A 170 -16.67 -13.07 -17.59
C GLY A 170 -17.26 -14.42 -17.24
N GLU A 171 -18.58 -14.53 -17.02
CA GLU A 171 -19.23 -15.79 -16.66
C GLU A 171 -19.90 -16.45 -17.90
N PRO A 172 -19.98 -17.80 -17.94
CA PRO A 172 -19.37 -18.77 -17.01
C PRO A 172 -17.87 -18.90 -17.19
N ARG A 173 -17.13 -18.92 -16.07
CA ARG A 173 -15.66 -19.06 -16.05
C ARG A 173 -15.22 -20.45 -16.47
N GLY A 174 -14.09 -20.53 -17.18
CA GLY A 174 -13.47 -21.82 -17.48
C GLY A 174 -12.25 -21.72 -18.39
N SER A 175 -11.27 -22.58 -18.14
CA SER A 175 -10.18 -22.78 -19.10
C SER A 175 -10.66 -23.74 -20.18
N GLY A 176 -10.71 -23.34 -21.45
CA GLY A 176 -11.24 -24.12 -22.58
C GLY A 176 -10.55 -25.46 -22.89
N LYS A 177 -9.94 -26.10 -21.88
CA LYS A 177 -9.35 -27.43 -21.96
C LYS A 177 -10.17 -28.43 -21.13
N LYS A 178 -10.98 -29.24 -21.83
CA LYS A 178 -11.56 -30.49 -21.36
C LYS A 178 -12.81 -30.42 -20.47
N SER A 179 -13.95 -30.56 -21.04
CA SER A 179 -15.22 -31.04 -20.50
C SER A 179 -16.42 -30.11 -20.49
N ILE A 180 -16.42 -29.09 -21.33
CA ILE A 180 -17.63 -28.29 -21.49
C ILE A 180 -18.34 -28.73 -22.76
N PRO A 181 -19.65 -29.02 -22.73
CA PRO A 181 -20.41 -29.36 -23.93
C PRO A 181 -20.20 -28.25 -24.97
N GLU A 182 -19.99 -28.64 -26.23
CA GLU A 182 -19.70 -27.80 -27.39
C GLU A 182 -20.70 -26.64 -27.62
N ASN A 183 -21.74 -26.58 -26.81
CA ASN A 183 -22.85 -25.62 -26.90
C ASN A 183 -22.88 -24.57 -25.77
N SER A 184 -21.92 -24.55 -24.82
CA SER A 184 -21.87 -23.54 -23.80
C SER A 184 -20.81 -22.48 -24.18
N ARG A 185 -21.24 -21.28 -24.53
CA ARG A 185 -20.34 -20.13 -24.72
C ARG A 185 -19.74 -19.78 -23.35
N LEU A 186 -18.45 -20.06 -23.18
CA LEU A 186 -17.68 -19.58 -22.03
C LEU A 186 -17.58 -18.07 -22.07
N GLY A 187 -17.55 -17.45 -20.89
CA GLY A 187 -17.18 -16.05 -20.76
C GLY A 187 -15.69 -15.83 -21.00
N ASP A 188 -15.27 -14.58 -20.97
CA ASP A 188 -13.87 -14.18 -21.23
C ASP A 188 -12.91 -14.55 -20.09
N CYS A 189 -13.42 -14.94 -18.93
CA CYS A 189 -12.60 -15.30 -17.77
C CYS A 189 -12.12 -16.77 -17.85
N VAL A 190 -10.81 -16.96 -18.03
CA VAL A 190 -10.17 -18.28 -18.09
C VAL A 190 -9.90 -18.92 -16.72
N ASP A 191 -10.33 -18.29 -15.64
CA ASP A 191 -10.17 -18.75 -14.25
C ASP A 191 -8.70 -19.02 -13.82
N CYS A 192 -7.77 -18.20 -14.32
CA CYS A 192 -6.35 -18.36 -14.00
C CYS A 192 -5.98 -17.88 -12.60
N GLY A 193 -6.82 -17.05 -11.94
CA GLY A 193 -6.61 -16.52 -10.59
C GLY A 193 -5.47 -15.50 -10.48
N ILE A 194 -4.91 -15.00 -11.58
CA ILE A 194 -3.81 -14.01 -11.57
C ILE A 194 -4.28 -12.73 -10.90
N CYS A 195 -5.48 -12.25 -11.20
CA CYS A 195 -6.07 -11.05 -10.58
C CYS A 195 -6.10 -11.10 -9.04
N VAL A 196 -6.32 -12.30 -8.46
CA VAL A 196 -6.28 -12.51 -7.01
C VAL A 196 -4.84 -12.52 -6.49
N GLN A 197 -3.93 -13.11 -7.27
CA GLN A 197 -2.53 -13.29 -6.86
C GLN A 197 -1.73 -11.99 -6.86
N VAL A 198 -2.05 -11.06 -7.75
CA VAL A 198 -1.40 -9.75 -7.84
C VAL A 198 -2.04 -8.72 -6.92
N CYS A 199 -3.21 -9.02 -6.35
CA CYS A 199 -3.93 -8.08 -5.50
C CYS A 199 -3.15 -7.77 -4.21
N PRO A 200 -2.76 -6.49 -3.96
CA PRO A 200 -2.01 -6.12 -2.77
C PRO A 200 -2.83 -6.21 -1.48
N THR A 201 -4.16 -6.20 -1.58
CA THR A 201 -5.08 -6.40 -0.45
C THR A 201 -5.58 -7.84 -0.33
N GLY A 202 -5.18 -8.73 -1.25
CA GLY A 202 -5.50 -10.15 -1.20
C GLY A 202 -6.99 -10.46 -1.30
N ILE A 203 -7.76 -9.63 -2.02
CA ILE A 203 -9.18 -9.89 -2.29
C ILE A 203 -9.36 -10.67 -3.58
N ASP A 204 -10.47 -11.37 -3.70
CA ASP A 204 -10.92 -11.92 -4.97
C ASP A 204 -11.88 -10.93 -5.65
N ILE A 205 -11.37 -10.19 -6.64
CA ILE A 205 -12.16 -9.18 -7.35
C ILE A 205 -13.34 -9.79 -8.12
N ARG A 206 -13.31 -11.11 -8.38
CA ARG A 206 -14.38 -11.83 -9.10
C ARG A 206 -15.64 -12.00 -8.26
N ASP A 207 -15.55 -11.82 -6.95
CA ASP A 207 -16.71 -11.81 -6.04
C ASP A 207 -17.44 -10.45 -6.04
N GLY A 208 -17.08 -9.54 -6.96
CA GLY A 208 -17.68 -8.25 -7.13
C GLY A 208 -16.97 -7.13 -6.37
N LEU A 209 -17.64 -5.99 -6.23
CA LEU A 209 -17.08 -4.81 -5.55
C LEU A 209 -16.94 -5.07 -4.05
N GLN A 210 -15.73 -4.95 -3.53
CA GLN A 210 -15.40 -5.13 -2.13
C GLN A 210 -14.82 -3.84 -1.55
N TYR A 211 -15.17 -3.52 -0.30
CA TYR A 211 -14.68 -2.32 0.37
C TYR A 211 -13.18 -2.36 0.70
N GLU A 212 -12.54 -3.53 0.66
CA GLU A 212 -11.09 -3.70 0.81
C GLU A 212 -10.31 -3.36 -0.47
N CYS A 213 -10.98 -3.27 -1.61
CA CYS A 213 -10.34 -2.87 -2.87
C CYS A 213 -9.80 -1.45 -2.74
N ILE A 214 -8.50 -1.25 -2.99
CA ILE A 214 -7.86 0.08 -2.94
C ILE A 214 -7.81 0.79 -4.30
N GLY A 215 -8.39 0.20 -5.35
CA GLY A 215 -8.44 0.81 -6.68
C GLY A 215 -7.09 0.95 -7.38
N CYS A 216 -6.11 0.09 -7.09
CA CYS A 216 -4.75 0.19 -7.62
C CYS A 216 -4.57 -0.34 -9.05
N ALA A 217 -5.60 -0.96 -9.65
CA ALA A 217 -5.60 -1.54 -10.99
C ALA A 217 -4.62 -2.72 -11.24
N ALA A 218 -3.86 -3.19 -10.24
CA ALA A 218 -2.90 -4.29 -10.42
C ALA A 218 -3.53 -5.57 -11.00
N CYS A 219 -4.81 -5.81 -10.75
CA CYS A 219 -5.56 -6.95 -11.32
C CYS A 219 -5.88 -6.79 -12.82
N ILE A 220 -5.81 -5.57 -13.36
CA ILE A 220 -6.02 -5.28 -14.78
C ILE A 220 -4.70 -5.42 -15.54
N ASP A 221 -3.58 -5.04 -14.90
CA ASP A 221 -2.24 -5.07 -15.51
C ASP A 221 -1.57 -6.46 -15.43
N GLY A 222 -2.06 -7.36 -14.61
CA GLY A 222 -1.55 -8.74 -14.40
C GLY A 222 -2.19 -9.71 -15.33
#